data_2b7d5ef36dcab6df98d933b8177d8f8a
#
_entry.id   2b7d5ef36dcab6df98d933b8177d8f8a
#
_cell.length_a   1.000
_cell.length_b   1.000
_cell.length_c   1.000
_cell.angle_alpha   90.00
_cell.angle_beta   90.00
_cell.angle_gamma   90.00
#
_symmetry.space_group_name_H-M   'P 1'
#
loop_
_entity.id
_entity.type
_entity.pdbx_description
1 polymer ?
#
loop_
_entity_poly.entity_id
_entity_poly.type
_entity_poly.pdbx_seq_one_letter_code
_entity_poly.pdbx_strand_id
1 'polypeptide(L)'
;MEKTASTPIQLFRGMTADELAALRAAHCIRVQRYDKNALIYHAGRVVHEIGIVQSGSVNVESNDLWGNKSILSHVEAGQAFAETYALCGEPLMVDVAAAEPCEILWLDLVPMLQQQNTAASWYPKFLHNLLLLSMQKNLALSQRIRCTTPKSARGRLLTYLSAQAVRAGSTHFSVPFDRQQLADYLNLDRSALSKELGKMRDDGLIRCRKNKFELCGTE
;
A
#
# COMPACT_ATOMS: atom_id res chain seq x y z
N MET A 1 11.78 15.73 -24.43
CA MET A 1 10.78 14.67 -24.19
C MET A 1 11.50 13.57 -23.38
N GLU A 2 11.55 13.74 -22.08
CA GLU A 2 12.11 12.72 -21.18
C GLU A 2 11.13 11.54 -21.13
N LYS A 3 11.59 10.36 -21.58
CA LYS A 3 10.92 9.09 -21.28
C LYS A 3 11.01 8.88 -19.76
N THR A 4 9.98 9.28 -19.04
CA THR A 4 9.78 8.84 -17.66
C THR A 4 9.79 7.31 -17.69
N ALA A 5 10.83 6.72 -17.13
CA ALA A 5 10.93 5.28 -16.97
C ALA A 5 9.71 4.87 -16.12
N SER A 6 8.71 4.23 -16.75
CA SER A 6 7.52 3.78 -16.05
C SER A 6 7.94 2.75 -15.00
N THR A 7 7.57 2.99 -13.76
CA THR A 7 7.79 2.03 -12.68
C THR A 7 7.21 0.67 -13.10
N PRO A 8 7.98 -0.43 -12.98
CA PRO A 8 7.50 -1.73 -13.43
C PRO A 8 6.26 -2.14 -12.63
N ILE A 9 5.17 -2.41 -13.33
CA ILE A 9 3.92 -2.87 -12.72
C ILE A 9 4.14 -4.27 -12.19
N GLN A 10 4.02 -4.43 -10.88
CA GLN A 10 4.26 -5.71 -10.18
C GLN A 10 3.41 -6.85 -10.75
N LEU A 11 2.16 -6.56 -11.10
CA LEU A 11 1.21 -7.55 -11.63
C LEU A 11 1.64 -8.16 -12.98
N PHE A 12 2.45 -7.44 -13.77
CA PHE A 12 2.93 -7.88 -15.08
C PHE A 12 4.38 -8.36 -15.07
N ARG A 13 4.95 -8.55 -13.89
CA ARG A 13 6.34 -8.98 -13.75
C ARG A 13 6.59 -10.32 -14.42
N GLY A 14 7.67 -10.40 -15.23
CA GLY A 14 8.08 -11.62 -15.94
C GLY A 14 7.27 -11.94 -17.20
N MET A 15 6.32 -11.09 -17.59
CA MET A 15 5.63 -11.20 -18.89
C MET A 15 6.48 -10.62 -20.01
N THR A 16 6.42 -11.27 -21.15
CA THR A 16 7.05 -10.75 -22.40
C THR A 16 6.19 -9.65 -23.02
N ALA A 17 6.76 -8.91 -23.99
CA ALA A 17 6.02 -7.88 -24.73
C ALA A 17 4.82 -8.49 -25.48
N ASP A 18 4.98 -9.68 -26.04
CA ASP A 18 3.92 -10.39 -26.78
C ASP A 18 2.81 -10.87 -25.83
N GLU A 19 3.16 -11.36 -24.65
CA GLU A 19 2.19 -11.73 -23.61
C GLU A 19 1.39 -10.52 -23.13
N LEU A 20 2.02 -9.37 -22.92
CA LEU A 20 1.35 -8.13 -22.56
C LEU A 20 0.43 -7.62 -23.69
N ALA A 21 0.87 -7.76 -24.97
CA ALA A 21 0.04 -7.42 -26.11
C ALA A 21 -1.18 -8.33 -26.23
N ALA A 22 -1.01 -9.65 -26.03
CA ALA A 22 -2.08 -10.63 -26.04
C ALA A 22 -3.09 -10.36 -24.91
N LEU A 23 -2.60 -10.07 -23.70
CA LEU A 23 -3.42 -9.71 -22.54
C LEU A 23 -4.24 -8.43 -22.81
N ARG A 24 -3.63 -7.41 -23.39
CA ARG A 24 -4.32 -6.16 -23.77
C ARG A 24 -5.37 -6.37 -24.85
N ALA A 25 -5.10 -7.24 -25.82
CA ALA A 25 -6.03 -7.55 -26.88
C ALA A 25 -7.26 -8.37 -26.41
N ALA A 26 -7.05 -9.23 -25.42
CA ALA A 26 -8.10 -10.11 -24.87
C ALA A 26 -8.99 -9.41 -23.83
N HIS A 27 -8.51 -8.36 -23.18
CA HIS A 27 -9.19 -7.74 -22.04
C HIS A 27 -9.21 -6.22 -22.16
N CYS A 28 -10.34 -5.63 -21.73
CA CYS A 28 -10.51 -4.18 -21.69
C CYS A 28 -9.54 -3.57 -20.65
N ILE A 29 -8.40 -3.12 -21.15
CA ILE A 29 -7.46 -2.32 -20.38
C ILE A 29 -7.64 -0.88 -20.83
N ARG A 30 -7.98 0.00 -19.91
CA ARG A 30 -8.13 1.43 -20.15
C ARG A 30 -7.19 2.22 -19.25
N VAL A 31 -6.72 3.35 -19.72
CA VAL A 31 -5.94 4.30 -18.94
C VAL A 31 -6.77 5.56 -18.77
N GLN A 32 -6.82 6.07 -17.55
CA GLN A 32 -7.58 7.28 -17.23
C GLN A 32 -6.73 8.20 -16.36
N ARG A 33 -6.80 9.50 -16.64
CA ARG A 33 -6.13 10.56 -15.89
C ARG A 33 -7.08 11.16 -14.90
N TYR A 34 -6.52 11.52 -13.74
CA TYR A 34 -7.25 12.19 -12.67
C TYR A 34 -6.44 13.38 -12.17
N ASP A 35 -7.12 14.47 -11.94
CA ASP A 35 -6.54 15.64 -11.30
C ASP A 35 -6.43 15.42 -9.79
N LYS A 36 -5.56 16.18 -9.15
CA LYS A 36 -5.41 16.14 -7.69
C LYS A 36 -6.75 16.33 -6.97
N ASN A 37 -7.00 15.53 -5.96
CA ASN A 37 -8.24 15.45 -5.16
C ASN A 37 -9.46 14.92 -5.93
N ALA A 38 -9.33 14.46 -7.17
CA ALA A 38 -10.43 13.79 -7.86
C ALA A 38 -10.80 12.50 -7.13
N LEU A 39 -12.10 12.29 -6.88
CA LEU A 39 -12.61 11.03 -6.32
C LEU A 39 -12.62 9.97 -7.42
N ILE A 40 -11.91 8.88 -7.21
CA ILE A 40 -11.74 7.77 -8.15
C ILE A 40 -12.77 6.68 -7.87
N TYR A 41 -12.84 6.25 -6.63
CA TYR A 41 -13.86 5.33 -6.13
C TYR A 41 -14.52 5.87 -4.87
N HIS A 42 -15.81 5.61 -4.74
CA HIS A 42 -16.61 6.01 -3.58
C HIS A 42 -16.98 4.79 -2.74
N ALA A 43 -16.95 4.96 -1.42
CA ALA A 43 -17.43 3.96 -0.47
C ALA A 43 -18.89 3.55 -0.77
N GLY A 44 -19.23 2.29 -0.56
CA GLY A 44 -20.52 1.71 -0.87
C GLY A 44 -20.69 1.19 -2.31
N ARG A 45 -19.77 1.51 -3.23
CA ARG A 45 -19.82 1.02 -4.61
C ARG A 45 -19.24 -0.38 -4.72
N VAL A 46 -19.93 -1.27 -5.44
CA VAL A 46 -19.37 -2.55 -5.90
C VAL A 46 -18.54 -2.28 -7.15
N VAL A 47 -17.32 -2.80 -7.17
CA VAL A 47 -16.35 -2.62 -8.26
C VAL A 47 -15.86 -3.95 -8.78
N HIS A 48 -15.53 -4.02 -10.07
CA HIS A 48 -14.98 -5.21 -10.74
C HIS A 48 -13.59 -4.98 -11.32
N GLU A 49 -13.19 -3.72 -11.41
CA GLU A 49 -11.88 -3.33 -11.91
C GLU A 49 -10.94 -2.98 -10.78
N ILE A 50 -9.69 -3.41 -10.92
CA ILE A 50 -8.59 -2.92 -10.10
C ILE A 50 -7.95 -1.71 -10.77
N GLY A 51 -7.48 -0.78 -9.96
CA GLY A 51 -6.65 0.33 -10.42
C GLY A 51 -5.16 0.04 -10.18
N ILE A 52 -4.34 0.32 -11.18
CA ILE A 52 -2.88 0.28 -11.07
C ILE A 52 -2.37 1.68 -11.35
N VAL A 53 -1.66 2.28 -10.40
CA VAL A 53 -1.09 3.61 -10.55
C VAL A 53 0.07 3.53 -11.54
N GLN A 54 -0.02 4.21 -12.69
CA GLN A 54 1.07 4.30 -13.67
C GLN A 54 2.00 5.47 -13.37
N SER A 55 1.42 6.59 -12.95
CA SER A 55 2.15 7.79 -12.51
C SER A 55 1.35 8.54 -11.46
N GLY A 56 2.03 9.33 -10.62
CA GLY A 56 1.42 9.99 -9.49
C GLY A 56 1.10 9.03 -8.34
N SER A 57 0.11 9.37 -7.52
CA SER A 57 -0.28 8.57 -6.35
C SER A 57 -1.75 8.77 -5.99
N VAL A 58 -2.33 7.80 -5.28
CA VAL A 58 -3.70 7.86 -4.76
C VAL A 58 -3.72 7.57 -3.26
N ASN A 59 -4.68 8.13 -2.56
CA ASN A 59 -4.98 7.83 -1.17
C ASN A 59 -6.22 6.93 -1.08
N VAL A 60 -6.14 5.92 -0.25
CA VAL A 60 -7.29 5.16 0.23
C VAL A 60 -7.72 5.78 1.55
N GLU A 61 -8.95 6.28 1.61
CA GLU A 61 -9.43 7.13 2.68
C GLU A 61 -10.69 6.58 3.33
N SER A 62 -10.81 6.74 4.63
CA SER A 62 -12.05 6.49 5.36
C SER A 62 -12.63 7.82 5.81
N ASN A 63 -13.90 8.03 5.53
CA ASN A 63 -14.66 9.17 6.04
C ASN A 63 -15.61 8.66 7.12
N ASP A 64 -15.62 9.31 8.29
CA ASP A 64 -16.61 9.02 9.32
C ASP A 64 -17.91 9.79 9.08
N LEU A 65 -18.95 9.50 9.87
CA LEU A 65 -20.25 10.15 9.77
C LEU A 65 -20.21 11.65 10.10
N TRP A 66 -19.14 12.12 10.73
CA TRP A 66 -18.95 13.55 11.10
C TRP A 66 -18.07 14.29 10.09
N GLY A 67 -17.64 13.61 9.00
CA GLY A 67 -16.82 14.20 7.94
C GLY A 67 -15.32 14.23 8.24
N ASN A 68 -14.86 13.56 9.30
CA ASN A 68 -13.43 13.43 9.55
C ASN A 68 -12.84 12.43 8.56
N LYS A 69 -11.77 12.85 7.91
CA LYS A 69 -11.07 12.10 6.88
C LYS A 69 -9.80 11.49 7.44
N SER A 70 -9.64 10.18 7.27
CA SER A 70 -8.43 9.45 7.65
C SER A 70 -7.84 8.75 6.46
N ILE A 71 -6.54 8.95 6.19
CA ILE A 71 -5.81 8.24 5.15
C ILE A 71 -5.39 6.88 5.71
N LEU A 72 -5.94 5.82 5.15
CA LEU A 72 -5.63 4.44 5.54
C LEU A 72 -4.40 3.89 4.82
N SER A 73 -4.21 4.28 3.57
CA SER A 73 -3.10 3.82 2.74
C SER A 73 -2.79 4.85 1.65
N HIS A 74 -1.52 4.94 1.30
CA HIS A 74 -1.01 5.69 0.16
C HIS A 74 -0.49 4.68 -0.87
N VAL A 75 -0.93 4.82 -2.12
CA VAL A 75 -0.63 3.89 -3.22
C VAL A 75 0.16 4.66 -4.27
N GLU A 76 1.39 4.24 -4.49
CA GLU A 76 2.34 4.88 -5.40
C GLU A 76 2.38 4.21 -6.78
N ALA A 77 3.11 4.82 -7.71
CA ALA A 77 3.31 4.26 -9.04
C ALA A 77 3.84 2.82 -9.01
N GLY A 78 3.27 1.95 -9.84
CA GLY A 78 3.54 0.52 -9.91
C GLY A 78 2.67 -0.34 -8.98
N GLN A 79 1.98 0.26 -8.03
CA GLN A 79 1.12 -0.44 -7.06
C GLN A 79 -0.34 -0.50 -7.53
N ALA A 80 -1.06 -1.52 -7.03
CA ALA A 80 -2.48 -1.72 -7.31
C ALA A 80 -3.35 -1.40 -6.08
N PHE A 81 -4.62 -1.07 -6.34
CA PHE A 81 -5.66 -0.87 -5.33
C PHE A 81 -7.00 -1.48 -5.75
N ALA A 82 -7.89 -1.69 -4.79
CA ALA A 82 -9.24 -2.24 -4.95
C ALA A 82 -9.31 -3.72 -5.38
N GLU A 83 -8.18 -4.46 -5.47
CA GLU A 83 -8.17 -5.86 -5.92
C GLU A 83 -8.99 -6.80 -5.04
N THR A 84 -8.98 -6.61 -3.74
CA THR A 84 -9.76 -7.42 -2.79
C THR A 84 -11.25 -7.26 -3.04
N TYR A 85 -11.72 -6.02 -3.17
CA TYR A 85 -13.13 -5.72 -3.42
C TYR A 85 -13.59 -6.20 -4.79
N ALA A 86 -12.76 -5.98 -5.81
CA ALA A 86 -13.05 -6.41 -7.18
C ALA A 86 -13.19 -7.94 -7.31
N LEU A 87 -12.40 -8.71 -6.54
CA LEU A 87 -12.47 -10.17 -6.56
C LEU A 87 -13.55 -10.74 -5.64
N CYS A 88 -13.77 -10.13 -4.47
CA CYS A 88 -14.76 -10.61 -3.52
C CYS A 88 -16.19 -10.17 -3.87
N GLY A 89 -16.36 -9.15 -4.74
CA GLY A 89 -17.68 -8.59 -5.07
C GLY A 89 -18.31 -7.81 -3.92
N GLU A 90 -17.53 -7.43 -2.92
CA GLU A 90 -18.01 -6.68 -1.76
C GLU A 90 -18.03 -5.18 -2.03
N PRO A 91 -18.97 -4.41 -1.46
CA PRO A 91 -18.97 -2.97 -1.54
C PRO A 91 -17.72 -2.38 -0.90
N LEU A 92 -17.14 -1.35 -1.54
CA LEU A 92 -16.02 -0.61 -0.97
C LEU A 92 -16.39 -0.01 0.39
N MET A 93 -15.55 -0.21 1.40
CA MET A 93 -15.70 0.43 2.71
C MET A 93 -14.92 1.75 2.81
N VAL A 94 -14.26 2.17 1.71
CA VAL A 94 -13.31 3.28 1.67
C VAL A 94 -13.49 4.06 0.37
N ASP A 95 -13.11 5.33 0.40
CA ASP A 95 -12.96 6.14 -0.80
C ASP A 95 -11.54 5.99 -1.36
N VAL A 96 -11.38 6.19 -2.65
CA VAL A 96 -10.07 6.31 -3.29
C VAL A 96 -10.02 7.65 -4.01
N ALA A 97 -9.05 8.49 -3.67
CA ALA A 97 -8.89 9.82 -4.23
C ALA A 97 -7.45 10.05 -4.73
N ALA A 98 -7.30 10.82 -5.79
CA ALA A 98 -6.00 11.21 -6.31
C ALA A 98 -5.27 12.12 -5.30
N ALA A 99 -4.09 11.70 -4.81
CA ALA A 99 -3.28 12.52 -3.90
C ALA A 99 -2.54 13.64 -4.66
N GLU A 100 -2.27 13.40 -5.92
CA GLU A 100 -1.67 14.32 -6.91
C GLU A 100 -2.20 13.97 -8.30
N PRO A 101 -1.92 14.74 -9.37
CA PRO A 101 -2.30 14.35 -10.72
C PRO A 101 -1.74 12.97 -11.04
N CYS A 102 -2.60 12.04 -11.45
CA CYS A 102 -2.20 10.64 -11.63
C CYS A 102 -2.82 10.00 -12.86
N GLU A 103 -2.15 8.98 -13.36
CA GLU A 103 -2.61 8.09 -14.42
C GLU A 103 -2.88 6.70 -13.84
N ILE A 104 -4.10 6.20 -14.04
CA ILE A 104 -4.52 4.88 -13.55
C ILE A 104 -4.80 3.97 -14.74
N LEU A 105 -4.17 2.80 -14.72
CA LEU A 105 -4.51 1.70 -15.59
C LEU A 105 -5.57 0.84 -14.91
N TRP A 106 -6.69 0.67 -15.57
CA TRP A 106 -7.82 -0.11 -15.12
C TRP A 106 -7.82 -1.50 -15.74
N LEU A 107 -8.11 -2.50 -14.94
CA LEU A 107 -8.08 -3.89 -15.32
C LEU A 107 -9.27 -4.62 -14.70
N ASP A 108 -10.14 -5.21 -15.55
CA ASP A 108 -11.21 -6.06 -15.05
C ASP A 108 -10.67 -7.47 -14.75
N LEU A 109 -10.66 -7.84 -13.46
CA LEU A 109 -10.13 -9.12 -13.01
C LEU A 109 -11.05 -10.30 -13.30
N VAL A 110 -12.37 -10.08 -13.32
CA VAL A 110 -13.34 -11.16 -13.44
C VAL A 110 -13.21 -11.89 -14.79
N PRO A 111 -13.22 -11.21 -15.94
CA PRO A 111 -12.98 -11.87 -17.23
C PRO A 111 -11.58 -12.49 -17.32
N MET A 112 -10.57 -11.86 -16.74
CA MET A 112 -9.20 -12.36 -16.82
C MET A 112 -9.00 -13.69 -16.12
N LEU A 113 -9.72 -13.93 -15.04
CA LEU A 113 -9.61 -15.16 -14.24
C LEU A 113 -10.52 -16.29 -14.72
N GLN A 114 -11.25 -16.08 -15.81
CA GLN A 114 -12.10 -17.13 -16.39
C GLN A 114 -11.29 -18.31 -16.96
N GLN A 115 -11.90 -19.48 -16.94
CA GLN A 115 -11.28 -20.74 -17.36
C GLN A 115 -10.76 -20.71 -18.81
N GLN A 116 -11.40 -19.97 -19.70
CA GLN A 116 -10.99 -19.81 -21.10
C GLN A 116 -9.57 -19.25 -21.27
N ASN A 117 -9.04 -18.53 -20.28
CA ASN A 117 -7.73 -17.91 -20.31
C ASN A 117 -6.61 -18.83 -19.79
N THR A 118 -6.94 -19.97 -19.18
CA THR A 118 -5.95 -20.85 -18.55
C THR A 118 -4.88 -21.40 -19.50
N ALA A 119 -5.20 -21.50 -20.79
CA ALA A 119 -4.26 -21.93 -21.85
C ALA A 119 -3.34 -20.80 -22.34
N ALA A 120 -3.61 -19.54 -21.99
CA ALA A 120 -2.80 -18.40 -22.41
C ALA A 120 -1.46 -18.37 -21.66
N SER A 121 -0.36 -18.13 -22.36
CA SER A 121 1.00 -18.12 -21.78
C SER A 121 1.21 -17.09 -20.67
N TRP A 122 0.48 -15.97 -20.71
CA TRP A 122 0.50 -14.93 -19.70
C TRP A 122 -0.25 -15.31 -18.40
N TYR A 123 -1.24 -16.20 -18.48
CA TYR A 123 -2.15 -16.50 -17.38
C TYR A 123 -1.46 -17.00 -16.10
N PRO A 124 -0.57 -18.01 -16.13
CA PRO A 124 0.09 -18.49 -14.93
C PRO A 124 0.97 -17.42 -14.27
N LYS A 125 1.62 -16.57 -15.06
CA LYS A 125 2.45 -15.46 -14.55
C LYS A 125 1.57 -14.40 -13.87
N PHE A 126 0.46 -14.05 -14.50
CA PHE A 126 -0.51 -13.12 -13.97
C PHE A 126 -1.09 -13.61 -12.63
N LEU A 127 -1.55 -14.85 -12.60
CA LEU A 127 -2.11 -15.46 -11.40
C LEU A 127 -1.09 -15.54 -10.26
N HIS A 128 0.15 -15.94 -10.57
CA HIS A 128 1.25 -15.94 -9.60
C HIS A 128 1.50 -14.55 -9.02
N ASN A 129 1.59 -13.53 -9.87
CA ASN A 129 1.83 -12.15 -9.44
C ASN A 129 0.67 -11.58 -8.62
N LEU A 130 -0.58 -11.91 -8.98
CA LEU A 130 -1.77 -11.51 -8.24
C LEU A 130 -1.78 -12.16 -6.85
N LEU A 131 -1.44 -13.44 -6.76
CA LEU A 131 -1.31 -14.14 -5.48
C LEU A 131 -0.21 -13.52 -4.61
N LEU A 132 0.96 -13.25 -5.18
CA LEU A 132 2.05 -12.60 -4.45
C LEU A 132 1.65 -11.21 -3.94
N LEU A 133 0.97 -10.42 -4.76
CA LEU A 133 0.45 -9.10 -4.37
C LEU A 133 -0.49 -9.23 -3.16
N SER A 134 -1.45 -10.14 -3.22
CA SER A 134 -2.40 -10.40 -2.13
C SER A 134 -1.70 -10.86 -0.85
N MET A 135 -0.73 -11.77 -0.96
CA MET A 135 0.05 -12.25 0.19
C MET A 135 0.90 -11.14 0.82
N GLN A 136 1.53 -10.29 0.02
CA GLN A 136 2.31 -9.15 0.51
C GLN A 136 1.43 -8.14 1.26
N LYS A 137 0.24 -7.84 0.75
CA LYS A 137 -0.73 -6.96 1.43
C LYS A 137 -1.22 -7.59 2.73
N ASN A 138 -1.53 -8.89 2.73
CA ASN A 138 -1.92 -9.61 3.95
C ASN A 138 -0.81 -9.57 5.00
N LEU A 139 0.45 -9.78 4.60
CA LEU A 139 1.60 -9.68 5.49
C LEU A 139 1.75 -8.28 6.08
N ALA A 140 1.59 -7.24 5.26
CA ALA A 140 1.65 -5.84 5.71
C ALA A 140 0.54 -5.52 6.72
N LEU A 141 -0.69 -5.98 6.47
CA LEU A 141 -1.82 -5.85 7.41
C LEU A 141 -1.55 -6.58 8.72
N SER A 142 -1.06 -7.82 8.67
CA SER A 142 -0.71 -8.61 9.85
C SER A 142 0.37 -7.93 10.69
N GLN A 143 1.37 -7.35 10.03
CA GLN A 143 2.42 -6.57 10.73
C GLN A 143 1.84 -5.31 11.39
N ARG A 144 0.95 -4.59 10.70
CA ARG A 144 0.30 -3.40 11.27
C ARG A 144 -0.56 -3.77 12.49
N ILE A 145 -1.37 -4.83 12.40
CA ILE A 145 -2.17 -5.33 13.52
C ILE A 145 -1.26 -5.63 14.72
N ARG A 146 -0.17 -6.37 14.52
CA ARG A 146 0.79 -6.68 15.59
C ARG A 146 1.37 -5.42 16.23
N CYS A 147 1.68 -4.40 15.45
CA CYS A 147 2.24 -3.15 15.97
C CYS A 147 1.20 -2.28 16.67
N THR A 148 -0.08 -2.38 16.33
CA THR A 148 -1.17 -1.57 16.91
C THR A 148 -1.89 -2.26 18.07
N THR A 149 -1.71 -3.58 18.27
CA THR A 149 -2.31 -4.37 19.35
C THR A 149 -1.87 -3.94 20.77
N PRO A 150 -0.59 -3.55 21.03
CA PRO A 150 -0.21 -3.10 22.37
C PRO A 150 -1.00 -1.87 22.80
N LYS A 151 -1.44 -1.86 24.08
CA LYS A 151 -2.30 -0.77 24.61
C LYS A 151 -1.56 0.56 24.76
N SER A 152 -0.25 0.53 25.06
CA SER A 152 0.55 1.75 25.26
C SER A 152 1.27 2.21 24.00
N ALA A 153 1.48 3.52 23.87
CA ALA A 153 2.28 4.11 22.80
C ALA A 153 3.71 3.53 22.78
N ARG A 154 4.31 3.34 23.96
CA ARG A 154 5.62 2.69 24.13
C ARG A 154 5.64 1.28 23.57
N GLY A 155 4.64 0.46 23.94
CA GLY A 155 4.54 -0.92 23.44
C GLY A 155 4.41 -0.99 21.92
N ARG A 156 3.59 -0.13 21.32
CA ARG A 156 3.44 -0.03 19.84
C ARG A 156 4.75 0.37 19.18
N LEU A 157 5.44 1.39 19.71
CA LEU A 157 6.74 1.84 19.21
C LEU A 157 7.81 0.75 19.32
N LEU A 158 7.95 0.11 20.47
CA LEU A 158 8.93 -0.97 20.69
C LEU A 158 8.66 -2.14 19.73
N THR A 159 7.40 -2.56 19.58
CA THR A 159 7.04 -3.64 18.65
C THR A 159 7.40 -3.29 17.21
N TYR A 160 7.11 -2.07 16.79
CA TYR A 160 7.42 -1.60 15.43
C TYR A 160 8.94 -1.51 15.21
N LEU A 161 9.65 -0.80 16.09
CA LEU A 161 11.09 -0.57 15.95
C LEU A 161 11.89 -1.88 16.01
N SER A 162 11.52 -2.81 16.90
CA SER A 162 12.12 -4.15 16.96
C SER A 162 11.91 -4.92 15.66
N ALA A 163 10.70 -4.87 15.09
CA ALA A 163 10.44 -5.50 13.79
C ALA A 163 11.28 -4.89 12.65
N GLN A 164 11.51 -3.57 12.68
CA GLN A 164 12.37 -2.91 11.69
C GLN A 164 13.85 -3.29 11.87
N ALA A 165 14.33 -3.39 13.10
CA ALA A 165 15.69 -3.85 13.39
C ALA A 165 15.94 -5.27 12.88
N VAL A 166 15.01 -6.21 13.18
CA VAL A 166 15.07 -7.59 12.65
C VAL A 166 15.09 -7.61 11.13
N ARG A 167 14.23 -6.82 10.48
CA ARG A 167 14.16 -6.72 9.01
C ARG A 167 15.45 -6.16 8.41
N ALA A 168 16.07 -5.19 9.07
CA ALA A 168 17.32 -4.58 8.65
C ALA A 168 18.55 -5.45 8.96
N GLY A 169 18.42 -6.48 9.82
CA GLY A 169 19.55 -7.23 10.36
C GLY A 169 20.53 -6.39 11.17
N SER A 170 20.05 -5.26 11.73
CA SER A 170 20.90 -4.26 12.42
C SER A 170 20.08 -3.49 13.46
N THR A 171 20.73 -3.09 14.55
CA THR A 171 20.16 -2.14 15.51
C THR A 171 20.06 -0.71 14.97
N HIS A 172 20.78 -0.40 13.88
CA HIS A 172 20.76 0.90 13.18
C HIS A 172 19.97 0.76 11.88
N PHE A 173 18.87 1.48 11.75
CA PHE A 173 18.00 1.41 10.57
C PHE A 173 17.27 2.73 10.30
N SER A 174 16.68 2.81 9.11
CA SER A 174 15.78 3.90 8.75
C SER A 174 14.36 3.37 8.55
N VAL A 175 13.37 4.17 8.96
CA VAL A 175 11.96 3.86 8.69
C VAL A 175 11.46 4.70 7.50
N PRO A 176 10.52 4.19 6.69
CA PRO A 176 10.02 4.89 5.50
C PRO A 176 9.06 6.04 5.83
N PHE A 177 8.77 6.26 7.11
CA PHE A 177 7.76 7.19 7.59
C PHE A 177 8.38 8.48 8.17
N ASP A 178 7.72 9.60 7.91
CA ASP A 178 7.90 10.80 8.74
C ASP A 178 7.16 10.65 10.08
N ARG A 179 7.16 11.69 10.93
CA ARG A 179 6.54 11.62 12.27
C ARG A 179 5.02 11.51 12.22
N GLN A 180 4.36 12.17 11.27
CA GLN A 180 2.91 12.08 11.10
C GLN A 180 2.54 10.69 10.58
N GLN A 181 3.19 10.25 9.52
CA GLN A 181 2.95 8.94 8.92
C GLN A 181 3.20 7.79 9.91
N LEU A 182 4.24 7.88 10.76
CA LEU A 182 4.50 6.88 11.79
C LEU A 182 3.40 6.88 12.87
N ALA A 183 2.90 8.05 13.25
CA ALA A 183 1.80 8.16 14.19
C ALA A 183 0.51 7.52 13.62
N ASP A 184 0.17 7.84 12.37
CA ASP A 184 -0.98 7.28 11.66
C ASP A 184 -0.85 5.76 11.49
N TYR A 185 0.35 5.27 11.14
CA TYR A 185 0.62 3.83 11.02
C TYR A 185 0.41 3.09 12.34
N LEU A 186 0.86 3.68 13.47
CA LEU A 186 0.75 3.09 14.80
C LEU A 186 -0.58 3.42 15.52
N ASN A 187 -1.47 4.15 14.85
CA ASN A 187 -2.74 4.59 15.41
C ASN A 187 -2.54 5.41 16.71
N LEU A 188 -1.68 6.41 16.65
CA LEU A 188 -1.32 7.32 17.74
C LEU A 188 -1.45 8.77 17.26
N ASP A 189 -1.72 9.68 18.21
CA ASP A 189 -1.55 11.10 17.95
C ASP A 189 -0.08 11.45 17.76
N ARG A 190 0.22 12.36 16.82
CA ARG A 190 1.59 12.82 16.56
C ARG A 190 2.29 13.38 17.81
N SER A 191 1.53 14.10 18.65
CA SER A 191 2.03 14.66 19.90
C SER A 191 2.38 13.55 20.92
N ALA A 192 1.51 12.54 21.04
CA ALA A 192 1.73 11.39 21.91
C ALA A 192 2.95 10.56 21.44
N LEU A 193 3.06 10.31 20.12
CA LEU A 193 4.23 9.66 19.53
C LEU A 193 5.53 10.41 19.85
N SER A 194 5.54 11.74 19.61
CA SER A 194 6.75 12.56 19.82
C SER A 194 7.18 12.61 21.28
N LYS A 195 6.22 12.72 22.20
CA LYS A 195 6.44 12.68 23.63
C LYS A 195 7.02 11.34 24.08
N GLU A 196 6.49 10.23 23.56
CA GLU A 196 6.96 8.89 23.95
C GLU A 196 8.36 8.60 23.39
N LEU A 197 8.65 9.01 22.15
CA LEU A 197 10.01 8.90 21.59
C LEU A 197 11.04 9.71 22.40
N GLY A 198 10.65 10.87 22.94
CA GLY A 198 11.47 11.64 23.87
C GLY A 198 11.81 10.84 25.11
N LYS A 199 10.79 10.28 25.79
CA LYS A 199 10.98 9.44 26.98
C LYS A 199 11.86 8.23 26.71
N MET A 200 11.60 7.50 25.60
CA MET A 200 12.39 6.32 25.23
C MET A 200 13.87 6.67 24.98
N ARG A 201 14.15 7.87 24.46
CA ARG A 201 15.52 8.37 24.29
C ARG A 201 16.14 8.70 25.63
N ASP A 202 15.41 9.38 26.52
CA ASP A 202 15.87 9.77 27.85
C ASP A 202 16.10 8.52 28.75
N ASP A 203 15.29 7.46 28.56
CA ASP A 203 15.46 6.14 29.17
C ASP A 203 16.62 5.32 28.57
N GLY A 204 17.30 5.84 27.53
CA GLY A 204 18.43 5.16 26.88
C GLY A 204 18.04 3.96 25.98
N LEU A 205 16.75 3.76 25.70
CA LEU A 205 16.27 2.64 24.89
C LEU A 205 16.51 2.82 23.38
N ILE A 206 16.50 4.07 22.93
CA ILE A 206 16.68 4.42 21.52
C ILE A 206 17.52 5.69 21.34
N ARG A 207 18.21 5.78 20.19
CA ARG A 207 18.64 7.04 19.63
C ARG A 207 17.90 7.27 18.32
N CYS A 208 17.45 8.50 18.07
CA CYS A 208 16.74 8.79 16.83
C CYS A 208 17.02 10.22 16.32
N ARG A 209 17.14 10.34 15.00
CA ARG A 209 17.22 11.61 14.28
C ARG A 209 16.38 11.52 13.01
N LYS A 210 15.31 12.33 12.94
CA LYS A 210 14.30 12.24 11.87
C LYS A 210 13.76 10.79 11.77
N ASN A 211 13.97 10.12 10.64
CA ASN A 211 13.52 8.75 10.37
C ASN A 211 14.61 7.67 10.60
N LYS A 212 15.78 8.06 11.13
CA LYS A 212 16.85 7.13 11.48
C LYS A 212 16.76 6.77 12.95
N PHE A 213 16.89 5.48 13.26
CA PHE A 213 16.79 4.93 14.60
C PHE A 213 17.97 4.01 14.89
N GLU A 214 18.33 3.97 16.17
CA GLU A 214 19.22 3.00 16.77
C GLU A 214 18.55 2.45 18.01
N LEU A 215 18.45 1.12 18.14
CA LEU A 215 18.03 0.46 19.36
C LEU A 215 19.22 0.27 20.27
N CYS A 216 19.10 0.74 21.53
CA CYS A 216 20.12 0.62 22.56
C CYS A 216 19.68 -0.43 23.59
N GLY A 217 20.62 -1.17 24.20
CA GLY A 217 20.33 -2.09 25.30
C GLY A 217 19.72 -3.44 24.88
N THR A 218 19.95 -3.90 23.65
CA THR A 218 19.66 -5.30 23.24
C THR A 218 20.94 -6.11 23.38
N GLU A 219 21.37 -6.41 24.61
CA GLU A 219 22.28 -7.54 24.90
C GLU A 219 21.46 -8.80 25.17
#